data_464bce8bbd7041321a07a71f4ef206c1
#
_entry.id   464bce8bbd7041321a07a71f4ef206c1
#
_cell.length_a   1.000
_cell.length_b   1.000
_cell.length_c   1.000
_cell.angle_alpha   90.00
_cell.angle_beta   90.00
_cell.angle_gamma   90.00
#
_symmetry.space_group_name_H-M   'P 1'
#
loop_
_entity.id
_entity.type
_entity.pdbx_description
1 polymer ?
#
loop_
_entity_poly.entity_id
_entity_poly.type
_entity_poly.pdbx_seq_one_letter_code
_entity_poly.pdbx_strand_id
1 'polypeptide(L)'
;MKVLQPGATIGMLGGGQLGRMFCVAAREMGYKVHVYTDEEKSPAGHVSDKLVCASYLDEQALAHFAAEVDVVTLEFENIPVETIKILSRTTPVYPGAETLYVAQNREREKQFLAANGFPVGAFALIKS
;
A
#
# COMPACT_ATOMS: atom_id res chain seq x y z
N MET A 1 3.82 16.47 -8.85
CA MET A 1 2.86 15.68 -8.03
C MET A 1 1.67 16.58 -7.71
N LYS A 2 0.47 16.11 -7.96
CA LYS A 2 -0.75 16.85 -7.59
C LYS A 2 -0.99 16.73 -6.09
N VAL A 3 -1.12 17.85 -5.39
CA VAL A 3 -1.51 17.85 -3.99
C VAL A 3 -2.99 17.51 -3.89
N LEU A 4 -3.34 16.50 -3.09
CA LEU A 4 -4.72 16.15 -2.82
C LEU A 4 -5.29 17.05 -1.72
N GLN A 5 -6.46 17.59 -1.97
CA GLN A 5 -7.17 18.42 -1.01
C GLN A 5 -8.15 17.56 -0.19
N PRO A 6 -8.54 17.97 1.03
CA PRO A 6 -9.63 17.35 1.77
C PRO A 6 -10.87 17.18 0.88
N GLY A 7 -11.55 16.04 1.04
CA GLY A 7 -12.63 15.60 0.15
C GLY A 7 -12.19 14.56 -0.88
N ALA A 8 -10.88 14.45 -1.18
CA ALA A 8 -10.35 13.39 -2.02
C ALA A 8 -10.46 12.01 -1.35
N THR A 9 -10.44 10.96 -2.16
CA THR A 9 -10.53 9.57 -1.71
C THR A 9 -9.18 8.88 -1.80
N ILE A 10 -8.72 8.33 -0.69
CA ILE A 10 -7.47 7.58 -0.59
C ILE A 10 -7.79 6.09 -0.58
N GLY A 11 -7.18 5.32 -1.48
CA GLY A 11 -7.18 3.87 -1.44
C GLY A 11 -6.09 3.35 -0.51
N MET A 12 -6.44 2.49 0.44
CA MET A 12 -5.53 1.82 1.35
C MET A 12 -5.49 0.33 1.06
N LEU A 13 -4.31 -0.19 0.73
CA LEU A 13 -4.08 -1.63 0.61
C LEU A 13 -3.65 -2.18 1.97
N GLY A 14 -4.39 -3.18 2.44
CA GLY A 14 -4.23 -3.74 3.77
C GLY A 14 -5.34 -3.34 4.72
N GLY A 15 -5.89 -4.34 5.40
CA GLY A 15 -7.08 -4.18 6.24
C GLY A 15 -6.82 -4.30 7.74
N GLY A 16 -5.56 -4.33 8.15
CA GLY A 16 -5.14 -4.56 9.52
C GLY A 16 -5.27 -3.35 10.46
N GLN A 17 -4.58 -3.42 11.58
CA GLN A 17 -4.65 -2.40 12.62
C GLN A 17 -4.01 -1.07 12.19
N LEU A 18 -2.91 -1.12 11.44
CA LEU A 18 -2.27 0.10 10.93
C LEU A 18 -3.17 0.80 9.91
N GLY A 19 -3.81 0.04 9.02
CA GLY A 19 -4.81 0.57 8.09
C GLY A 19 -6.00 1.21 8.82
N ARG A 20 -6.45 0.61 9.95
CA ARG A 20 -7.47 1.22 10.80
C ARG A 20 -7.03 2.57 11.37
N MET A 21 -5.81 2.66 11.90
CA MET A 21 -5.26 3.92 12.43
C MET A 21 -5.13 4.97 11.31
N PHE A 22 -4.69 4.57 10.14
CA PHE A 22 -4.64 5.44 8.97
C PHE A 22 -6.02 5.97 8.60
N CYS A 23 -7.03 5.10 8.52
CA CYS A 23 -8.41 5.50 8.19
C CYS A 23 -8.94 6.57 9.16
N VAL A 24 -8.72 6.38 10.46
CA VAL A 24 -9.17 7.34 11.48
C VAL A 24 -8.48 8.70 11.26
N ALA A 25 -7.15 8.72 11.15
CA ALA A 25 -6.38 9.94 10.97
C ALA A 25 -6.74 10.67 9.65
N ALA A 26 -6.85 9.95 8.54
CA ALA A 26 -7.20 10.53 7.25
C ALA A 26 -8.61 11.15 7.26
N ARG A 27 -9.57 10.48 7.89
CA ARG A 27 -10.94 10.98 8.00
C ARG A 27 -11.04 12.22 8.90
N GLU A 28 -10.27 12.28 9.98
CA GLU A 28 -10.16 13.50 10.80
C GLU A 28 -9.61 14.68 10.00
N MET A 29 -8.75 14.42 9.01
CA MET A 29 -8.23 15.43 8.08
C MET A 29 -9.18 15.75 6.92
N GLY A 30 -10.36 15.13 6.85
CA GLY A 30 -11.37 15.38 5.83
C GLY A 30 -11.24 14.56 4.55
N TYR A 31 -10.41 13.51 4.52
CA TYR A 31 -10.33 12.57 3.39
C TYR A 31 -11.31 11.40 3.54
N LYS A 32 -11.72 10.84 2.42
CA LYS A 32 -12.39 9.54 2.37
C LYS A 32 -11.35 8.43 2.22
N VAL A 33 -11.63 7.26 2.78
CA VAL A 33 -10.73 6.10 2.67
C VAL A 33 -11.51 4.88 2.20
N HIS A 34 -11.06 4.30 1.08
CA HIS A 34 -11.47 2.98 0.64
C HIS A 34 -10.39 1.97 1.00
N VAL A 35 -10.74 0.87 1.60
CA VAL A 35 -9.81 -0.20 1.98
C VAL A 35 -9.95 -1.38 1.03
N TYR A 36 -8.84 -1.92 0.56
CA TYR A 36 -8.75 -3.16 -0.20
C TYR A 36 -7.93 -4.19 0.58
N THR A 37 -8.48 -5.36 0.80
CA THR A 37 -7.83 -6.46 1.53
C THR A 37 -8.36 -7.80 1.05
N ASP A 38 -7.60 -8.87 1.25
CA ASP A 38 -8.04 -10.25 1.02
C ASP A 38 -8.62 -10.91 2.28
N GLU A 39 -8.69 -10.17 3.39
CA GLU A 39 -9.23 -10.64 4.67
C GLU A 39 -10.65 -10.15 4.90
N GLU A 40 -11.60 -11.07 5.16
CA GLU A 40 -12.98 -10.73 5.49
C GLU A 40 -13.11 -9.97 6.82
N LYS A 41 -12.28 -10.35 7.81
CA LYS A 41 -12.24 -9.69 9.12
C LYS A 41 -11.21 -8.57 9.11
N SER A 42 -11.61 -7.40 8.65
CA SER A 42 -10.74 -6.25 8.49
C SER A 42 -10.98 -5.18 9.56
N PRO A 43 -10.04 -4.96 10.49
CA PRO A 43 -10.11 -3.84 11.44
C PRO A 43 -10.24 -2.48 10.76
N ALA A 44 -9.55 -2.26 9.64
CA ALA A 44 -9.66 -1.04 8.85
C ALA A 44 -11.03 -0.91 8.16
N GLY A 45 -11.57 -2.01 7.68
CA GLY A 45 -12.89 -2.04 7.03
C GLY A 45 -14.03 -1.52 7.92
N HIS A 46 -13.92 -1.70 9.25
CA HIS A 46 -14.93 -1.20 10.19
C HIS A 46 -15.02 0.32 10.30
N VAL A 47 -13.97 1.03 9.89
CA VAL A 47 -13.87 2.50 10.00
C VAL A 47 -13.63 3.18 8.65
N SER A 48 -13.55 2.43 7.57
CA SER A 48 -13.42 2.95 6.20
C SER A 48 -14.75 3.42 5.64
N ASP A 49 -14.69 4.25 4.59
CA ASP A 49 -15.89 4.64 3.83
C ASP A 49 -16.36 3.51 2.91
N LYS A 50 -15.44 2.65 2.45
CA LYS A 50 -15.73 1.47 1.65
C LYS A 50 -14.68 0.38 1.90
N LEU A 51 -15.14 -0.86 1.99
CA LEU A 51 -14.30 -2.06 2.04
C LEU A 51 -14.49 -2.88 0.77
N VAL A 52 -13.39 -3.23 0.12
CA VAL A 52 -13.33 -4.22 -0.96
C VAL A 52 -12.55 -5.42 -0.43
N CYS A 53 -13.20 -6.58 -0.35
CA CYS A 53 -12.58 -7.83 0.06
C CYS A 53 -12.41 -8.71 -1.18
N ALA A 54 -11.19 -8.82 -1.69
CA ALA A 54 -10.86 -9.61 -2.87
C ALA A 54 -9.35 -9.94 -2.89
N SER A 55 -8.97 -10.93 -3.69
CA SER A 55 -7.56 -11.28 -3.86
C SER A 55 -6.74 -10.09 -4.37
N TYR A 56 -5.52 -9.94 -3.86
CA TYR A 56 -4.56 -8.95 -4.37
C TYR A 56 -4.11 -9.20 -5.82
N LEU A 57 -4.50 -10.31 -6.43
CA LEU A 57 -4.26 -10.64 -7.85
C LEU A 57 -5.54 -10.61 -8.71
N ASP A 58 -6.67 -10.18 -8.15
CA ASP A 58 -7.92 -9.98 -8.89
C ASP A 58 -7.85 -8.68 -9.69
N GLU A 59 -7.49 -8.78 -10.97
CA GLU A 59 -7.32 -7.60 -11.84
C GLU A 59 -8.61 -6.78 -12.01
N GLN A 60 -9.79 -7.42 -12.02
CA GLN A 60 -11.05 -6.71 -12.17
C GLN A 60 -11.40 -5.92 -10.90
N ALA A 61 -11.25 -6.56 -9.74
CA ALA A 61 -11.50 -5.90 -8.48
C ALA A 61 -10.52 -4.74 -8.25
N LEU A 62 -9.24 -4.93 -8.59
CA LEU A 62 -8.21 -3.89 -8.51
C LEU A 62 -8.49 -2.72 -9.45
N ALA A 63 -8.90 -3.00 -10.70
CA ALA A 63 -9.24 -1.95 -11.65
C ALA A 63 -10.45 -1.13 -11.20
N HIS A 64 -11.48 -1.79 -10.65
CA HIS A 64 -12.64 -1.12 -10.07
C HIS A 64 -12.26 -0.24 -8.89
N PHE A 65 -11.45 -0.78 -7.97
CA PHE A 65 -10.96 -0.05 -6.81
C PHE A 65 -10.14 1.19 -7.23
N ALA A 66 -9.22 1.03 -8.19
CA ALA A 66 -8.40 2.12 -8.69
C ALA A 66 -9.23 3.26 -9.31
N ALA A 67 -10.34 2.94 -9.99
CA ALA A 67 -11.22 3.92 -10.61
C ALA A 67 -12.01 4.79 -9.61
N GLU A 68 -12.11 4.35 -8.36
CA GLU A 68 -12.90 5.02 -7.31
C GLU A 68 -12.05 5.87 -6.36
N VAL A 69 -10.73 5.89 -6.52
CA VAL A 69 -9.81 6.57 -5.62
C VAL A 69 -8.87 7.51 -6.36
N ASP A 70 -8.41 8.56 -5.69
CA ASP A 70 -7.51 9.56 -6.28
C ASP A 70 -6.02 9.18 -6.15
N VAL A 71 -5.70 8.38 -5.14
CA VAL A 71 -4.35 7.87 -4.88
C VAL A 71 -4.46 6.56 -4.10
N VAL A 72 -3.47 5.69 -4.24
CA VAL A 72 -3.37 4.46 -3.44
C VAL A 72 -2.11 4.48 -2.60
N THR A 73 -2.23 4.01 -1.37
CA THR A 73 -1.12 3.73 -0.46
C THR A 73 -1.27 2.35 0.16
N LEU A 74 -0.28 1.89 0.91
CA LEU A 74 -0.27 0.57 1.55
C LEU A 74 0.23 0.66 3.00
N GLU A 75 -0.24 -0.26 3.85
CA GLU A 75 0.12 -0.30 5.26
C GLU A 75 1.29 -1.24 5.56
N PHE A 76 1.56 -2.21 4.68
CA PHE A 76 2.58 -3.22 4.90
C PHE A 76 3.19 -3.70 3.58
N GLU A 77 4.40 -4.27 3.66
CA GLU A 77 5.20 -4.62 2.49
C GLU A 77 4.83 -5.96 1.83
N ASN A 78 4.05 -6.81 2.47
CA ASN A 78 3.73 -8.17 1.96
C ASN A 78 2.57 -8.21 0.95
N ILE A 79 2.42 -7.14 0.16
CA ILE A 79 1.50 -7.09 -0.96
C ILE A 79 2.24 -7.46 -2.23
N PRO A 80 1.68 -8.29 -3.13
CA PRO A 80 2.36 -8.63 -4.38
C PRO A 80 2.73 -7.37 -5.19
N VAL A 81 3.95 -7.29 -5.67
CA VAL A 81 4.42 -6.16 -6.51
C VAL A 81 3.53 -6.00 -7.75
N GLU A 82 2.99 -7.09 -8.26
CA GLU A 82 2.07 -7.08 -9.40
C GLU A 82 0.78 -6.30 -9.12
N THR A 83 0.26 -6.37 -7.90
CA THR A 83 -0.88 -5.55 -7.45
C THR A 83 -0.61 -4.05 -7.66
N ILE A 84 0.57 -3.59 -7.24
CA ILE A 84 0.97 -2.20 -7.40
C ILE A 84 1.07 -1.82 -8.87
N LYS A 85 1.63 -2.69 -9.71
CA LYS A 85 1.73 -2.46 -11.17
C LYS A 85 0.36 -2.37 -11.84
N ILE A 86 -0.59 -3.23 -11.45
CA ILE A 86 -1.96 -3.18 -11.96
C ILE A 86 -2.62 -1.85 -11.60
N LEU A 87 -2.61 -1.46 -10.34
CA LEU A 87 -3.19 -0.20 -9.86
C LEU A 87 -2.54 1.02 -10.50
N SER A 88 -1.22 1.00 -10.67
CA SER A 88 -0.46 2.11 -11.25
C SER A 88 -0.75 2.39 -12.73
N ARG A 89 -1.48 1.50 -13.40
CA ARG A 89 -1.91 1.73 -14.79
C ARG A 89 -2.88 2.91 -14.91
N THR A 90 -3.66 3.17 -13.85
CA THR A 90 -4.75 4.15 -13.87
C THR A 90 -4.72 5.16 -12.72
N THR A 91 -4.07 4.82 -11.62
CA THR A 91 -4.10 5.62 -10.38
C THR A 91 -2.71 5.71 -9.78
N PRO A 92 -2.26 6.87 -9.27
CA PRO A 92 -0.99 6.99 -8.59
C PRO A 92 -0.94 6.08 -7.36
N VAL A 93 0.16 5.34 -7.19
CA VAL A 93 0.40 4.46 -6.03
C VAL A 93 1.71 4.86 -5.35
N TYR A 94 1.67 5.12 -4.06
CA TYR A 94 2.84 5.46 -3.25
C TYR A 94 2.85 4.65 -1.94
N PRO A 95 3.98 4.03 -1.59
CA PRO A 95 5.20 3.88 -2.39
C PRO A 95 4.98 3.04 -3.67
N GLY A 96 5.81 3.27 -4.67
CA GLY A 96 5.72 2.59 -5.96
C GLY A 96 6.25 1.15 -5.93
N ALA A 97 6.08 0.44 -7.04
CA ALA A 97 6.43 -0.98 -7.18
C ALA A 97 7.93 -1.27 -6.91
N GLU A 98 8.83 -0.39 -7.32
CA GLU A 98 10.28 -0.55 -7.07
C GLU A 98 10.60 -0.47 -5.57
N THR A 99 10.03 0.52 -4.88
CA THR A 99 10.24 0.67 -3.42
C THR A 99 9.74 -0.56 -2.69
N LEU A 100 8.55 -1.04 -3.03
CA LEU A 100 7.98 -2.24 -2.44
C LEU A 100 8.85 -3.48 -2.72
N TYR A 101 9.32 -3.64 -3.96
CA TYR A 101 10.19 -4.75 -4.34
C TYR A 101 11.48 -4.79 -3.51
N VAL A 102 12.09 -3.64 -3.25
CA VAL A 102 13.28 -3.55 -2.40
C VAL A 102 12.94 -3.88 -0.95
N ALA A 103 11.87 -3.30 -0.40
CA ALA A 103 11.48 -3.47 1.00
C ALA A 103 11.03 -4.89 1.36
N GLN A 104 10.52 -5.66 0.41
CA GLN A 104 10.03 -7.03 0.63
C GLN A 104 11.12 -8.07 0.92
N ASN A 105 12.35 -7.76 0.61
CA ASN A 105 13.46 -8.71 0.76
C ASN A 105 14.63 -8.06 1.50
N ARG A 106 15.01 -8.66 2.63
CA ARG A 106 16.03 -8.09 3.51
C ARG A 106 17.41 -7.94 2.85
N GLU A 107 17.75 -8.86 1.94
CA GLU A 107 18.98 -8.76 1.15
C GLU A 107 18.93 -7.53 0.23
N ARG A 108 17.86 -7.38 -0.53
CA ARG A 108 17.67 -6.24 -1.45
C ARG A 108 17.68 -4.91 -0.71
N GLU A 109 16.96 -4.85 0.42
CA GLU A 109 16.89 -3.66 1.28
C GLU A 109 18.30 -3.26 1.78
N LYS A 110 19.03 -4.20 2.34
CA LYS A 110 20.38 -3.97 2.87
C LYS A 110 21.37 -3.55 1.78
N GLN A 111 21.33 -4.23 0.63
CA GLN A 111 22.19 -3.91 -0.52
C GLN A 111 21.85 -2.53 -1.09
N PHE A 112 20.57 -2.20 -1.22
CA PHE A 112 20.12 -0.90 -1.71
C PHE A 112 20.58 0.23 -0.79
N LEU A 113 20.38 0.10 0.51
CA LEU A 113 20.81 1.10 1.49
C LEU A 113 22.32 1.31 1.47
N ALA A 114 23.10 0.22 1.50
CA ALA A 114 24.55 0.29 1.45
C ALA A 114 25.08 0.93 0.15
N ALA A 115 24.51 0.55 -1.00
CA ALA A 115 24.89 1.10 -2.32
C ALA A 115 24.58 2.59 -2.47
N ASN A 116 23.61 3.10 -1.72
CA ASN A 116 23.21 4.52 -1.74
C ASN A 116 23.81 5.34 -0.58
N GLY A 117 24.79 4.79 0.14
CA GLY A 117 25.53 5.51 1.18
C GLY A 117 24.80 5.68 2.50
N PHE A 118 23.71 4.95 2.73
CA PHE A 118 23.03 4.94 4.03
C PHE A 118 23.75 4.06 5.05
N PRO A 119 23.82 4.46 6.32
CA PRO A 119 24.38 3.62 7.37
C PRO A 119 23.56 2.33 7.53
N VAL A 120 24.23 1.19 7.45
CA VAL A 120 23.63 -0.13 7.72
C VAL A 120 24.53 -0.90 8.68
N GLY A 121 23.93 -1.68 9.57
CA GLY A 121 24.65 -2.61 10.41
C GLY A 121 25.38 -3.67 9.55
N ALA A 122 26.52 -4.17 10.04
CA ALA A 122 27.23 -5.25 9.38
C ALA A 122 26.31 -6.46 9.19
N PHE A 123 26.32 -7.06 8.00
CA PHE A 123 25.48 -8.22 7.68
C PHE A 123 26.22 -9.18 6.76
N ALA A 124 25.81 -10.44 6.78
CA ALA A 124 26.26 -11.47 5.86
C ALA A 124 25.04 -12.20 5.26
N LEU A 125 25.15 -12.55 3.99
CA LEU A 125 24.14 -13.34 3.30
C LEU A 125 24.47 -14.82 3.46
N ILE A 126 23.57 -15.55 4.07
CA ILE A 126 23.70 -17.00 4.22
C ILE A 126 22.85 -17.64 3.11
N LYS A 127 23.57 -18.35 2.21
CA LYS A 127 22.93 -19.17 1.18
C LYS A 127 22.99 -20.62 1.64
N SER A 128 21.84 -21.24 1.80
CA SER A 128 21.72 -22.68 2.09
C SER A 128 22.02 -23.52 0.85
#